data_af388949fe3098e293316b9ec5ceccd8
#
_entry.id   af388949fe3098e293316b9ec5ceccd8
#
_cell.length_a   1.000
_cell.length_b   1.000
_cell.length_c   1.000
_cell.angle_alpha   90.00
_cell.angle_beta   90.00
_cell.angle_gamma   90.00
#
_symmetry.space_group_name_H-M   'P 1'
#
loop_
_entity.id
_entity.type
_entity.pdbx_description
1 polymer ?
#
loop_
_entity_poly.entity_id
_entity_poly.type
_entity_poly.pdbx_seq_one_letter_code
_entity_poly.pdbx_strand_id
1 'polypeptide(L)'
;PAQVMAKAAGIALVLGEKLTDEARAKLVATMVQILCTAIARQPLDAKFDDLILTPSLPDDISIDAITFSGGVSEFIFRRESADHGDLGGAMAEALLEALENNEIGYPVYDPGQGIRATVVGASQFTVQVSGNTIHITEPASLPIRNTPVALLNVDLSGYFTAHQISHA
;
A
#
# COMPACT_ATOMS: atom_id res chain seq x y z
N PRO A 1 11.53 -4.45 -7.83
CA PRO A 1 10.78 -5.32 -6.89
C PRO A 1 10.11 -6.51 -7.59
N ALA A 2 9.25 -6.30 -8.62
CA ALA A 2 8.49 -7.38 -9.25
C ALA A 2 9.37 -8.51 -9.81
N GLN A 3 10.47 -8.18 -10.48
CA GLN A 3 11.40 -9.18 -11.02
C GLN A 3 12.14 -9.96 -9.93
N VAL A 4 12.48 -9.31 -8.79
CA VAL A 4 13.10 -9.98 -7.64
C VAL A 4 12.13 -11.00 -7.06
N MET A 5 10.87 -10.62 -6.86
CA MET A 5 9.82 -11.51 -6.37
C MET A 5 9.56 -12.67 -7.32
N ALA A 6 9.46 -12.41 -8.61
CA ALA A 6 9.26 -13.44 -9.62
C ALA A 6 10.42 -14.45 -9.66
N LYS A 7 11.66 -13.95 -9.63
CA LYS A 7 12.86 -14.79 -9.56
C LYS A 7 12.86 -15.67 -8.29
N ALA A 8 12.49 -15.10 -7.15
CA ALA A 8 12.39 -15.82 -5.90
C ALA A 8 11.29 -16.89 -5.91
N ALA A 9 10.16 -16.60 -6.57
CA ALA A 9 9.08 -17.56 -6.78
C ALA A 9 9.38 -18.61 -7.89
N GLY A 10 10.52 -18.48 -8.58
CA GLY A 10 10.87 -19.38 -9.69
C GLY A 10 9.98 -19.23 -10.92
N ILE A 11 9.47 -18.02 -11.16
CA ILE A 11 8.61 -17.69 -12.31
C ILE A 11 9.27 -16.66 -13.22
N ALA A 12 8.96 -16.71 -14.52
CA ALA A 12 9.32 -15.67 -15.47
C ALA A 12 8.17 -14.67 -15.60
N LEU A 13 8.47 -13.37 -15.48
CA LEU A 13 7.53 -12.29 -15.78
C LEU A 13 7.88 -11.65 -17.11
N VAL A 14 6.90 -11.59 -18.00
CA VAL A 14 7.00 -10.88 -19.27
C VAL A 14 5.97 -9.77 -19.29
N LEU A 15 6.43 -8.55 -19.57
CA LEU A 15 5.55 -7.38 -19.60
C LEU A 15 4.50 -7.53 -20.72
N GLY A 16 3.23 -7.38 -20.35
CA GLY A 16 2.09 -7.52 -21.28
C GLY A 16 1.54 -8.94 -21.36
N GLU A 17 2.18 -9.93 -20.75
CA GLU A 17 1.65 -11.28 -20.67
C GLU A 17 0.84 -11.51 -19.38
N LYS A 18 -0.23 -12.27 -19.51
CA LYS A 18 -1.06 -12.65 -18.36
C LYS A 18 -0.39 -13.79 -17.59
N LEU A 19 -0.34 -13.67 -16.27
CA LEU A 19 0.12 -14.75 -15.40
C LEU A 19 -0.82 -15.96 -15.49
N THR A 20 -0.25 -17.16 -15.52
CA THR A 20 -1.01 -18.38 -15.28
C THR A 20 -1.45 -18.47 -13.82
N ASP A 21 -2.50 -19.22 -13.53
CA ASP A 21 -2.99 -19.39 -12.16
C ASP A 21 -1.92 -20.01 -11.25
N GLU A 22 -1.11 -20.93 -11.78
CA GLU A 22 0.00 -21.54 -11.05
C GLU A 22 1.09 -20.50 -10.73
N ALA A 23 1.47 -19.66 -11.70
CA ALA A 23 2.46 -18.62 -11.48
C ALA A 23 1.94 -17.56 -10.49
N ARG A 24 0.66 -17.21 -10.59
CA ARG A 24 -0.02 -16.31 -9.66
C ARG A 24 0.03 -16.85 -8.23
N ALA A 25 -0.34 -18.12 -8.03
CA ALA A 25 -0.31 -18.77 -6.72
C ALA A 25 1.10 -18.81 -6.12
N LYS A 26 2.11 -19.18 -6.90
CA LYS A 26 3.51 -19.18 -6.44
C LYS A 26 4.00 -17.77 -6.05
N LEU A 27 3.64 -16.77 -6.83
CA LEU A 27 4.02 -15.39 -6.55
C LEU A 27 3.39 -14.91 -5.25
N VAL A 28 2.08 -15.12 -5.08
CA VAL A 28 1.34 -14.77 -3.86
C VAL A 28 1.92 -15.48 -2.63
N ALA A 29 2.13 -16.79 -2.72
CA ALA A 29 2.71 -17.57 -1.62
C ALA A 29 4.10 -17.02 -1.21
N THR A 30 4.95 -16.70 -2.18
CA THR A 30 6.28 -16.12 -1.91
C THR A 30 6.16 -14.74 -1.25
N MET A 31 5.25 -13.88 -1.71
CA MET A 31 5.02 -12.56 -1.12
C MET A 31 4.53 -12.65 0.32
N VAL A 32 3.57 -13.53 0.59
CA VAL A 32 3.02 -13.73 1.95
C VAL A 32 4.07 -14.32 2.87
N GLN A 33 4.84 -15.31 2.42
CA GLN A 33 5.94 -15.89 3.20
C GLN A 33 6.96 -14.83 3.64
N ILE A 34 7.39 -13.96 2.70
CA ILE A 34 8.32 -12.87 3.02
C ILE A 34 7.71 -11.92 4.05
N LEU A 35 6.45 -11.54 3.86
CA LEU A 35 5.74 -10.64 4.75
C LEU A 35 5.61 -11.23 6.16
N CYS A 36 5.18 -12.48 6.28
CA CYS A 36 5.08 -13.18 7.56
C CYS A 36 6.44 -13.29 8.25
N THR A 37 7.51 -13.62 7.50
CA THR A 37 8.88 -13.69 8.03
C THR A 37 9.33 -12.32 8.57
N ALA A 38 9.06 -11.26 7.83
CA ALA A 38 9.41 -9.89 8.23
C ALA A 38 8.62 -9.43 9.48
N ILE A 39 7.32 -9.72 9.53
CA ILE A 39 6.46 -9.40 10.69
C ILE A 39 6.92 -10.17 11.93
N ALA A 40 7.25 -11.46 11.76
CA ALA A 40 7.79 -12.29 12.84
C ALA A 40 9.22 -11.91 13.24
N ARG A 41 9.82 -10.88 12.61
CA ARG A 41 11.18 -10.38 12.87
C ARG A 41 12.25 -11.45 12.68
N GLN A 42 11.98 -12.41 11.81
CA GLN A 42 12.94 -13.44 11.43
C GLN A 42 13.86 -12.91 10.31
N PRO A 43 15.11 -13.38 10.25
CA PRO A 43 16.01 -12.98 9.18
C PRO A 43 15.47 -13.44 7.83
N LEU A 44 15.42 -12.53 6.88
CA LEU A 44 15.10 -12.84 5.48
C LEU A 44 16.32 -13.43 4.78
N ASP A 45 16.07 -14.29 3.79
CA ASP A 45 17.12 -14.81 2.90
C ASP A 45 17.75 -13.63 2.12
N ALA A 46 19.08 -13.63 1.97
CA ALA A 46 19.84 -12.58 1.28
C ALA A 46 19.37 -12.30 -0.16
N LYS A 47 18.69 -13.25 -0.82
CA LYS A 47 18.06 -13.02 -2.12
C LYS A 47 16.97 -11.95 -2.11
N PHE A 48 16.50 -11.53 -0.93
CA PHE A 48 15.47 -10.51 -0.73
C PHE A 48 16.03 -9.16 -0.27
N ASP A 49 17.35 -9.01 -0.15
CA ASP A 49 17.96 -7.75 0.31
C ASP A 49 17.54 -6.53 -0.53
N ASP A 50 17.37 -6.71 -1.83
CA ASP A 50 16.87 -5.67 -2.73
C ASP A 50 15.42 -5.19 -2.44
N LEU A 51 14.68 -5.92 -1.61
CA LEU A 51 13.32 -5.55 -1.18
C LEU A 51 13.31 -4.79 0.14
N ILE A 52 14.40 -4.82 0.88
CA ILE A 52 14.53 -4.15 2.18
C ILE A 52 14.97 -2.72 1.94
N LEU A 53 14.03 -1.78 2.04
CA LEU A 53 14.28 -0.35 1.77
C LEU A 53 14.70 0.43 3.04
N THR A 54 14.43 -0.11 4.21
CA THR A 54 14.70 0.55 5.50
C THR A 54 15.31 -0.45 6.47
N PRO A 55 16.08 0.00 7.48
CA PRO A 55 16.53 -0.87 8.56
C PRO A 55 15.36 -1.56 9.26
N SER A 56 15.60 -2.76 9.78
CA SER A 56 14.64 -3.45 10.64
C SER A 56 14.34 -2.65 11.89
N LEU A 57 13.15 -2.87 12.48
CA LEU A 57 12.82 -2.31 13.77
C LEU A 57 13.83 -2.77 14.83
N PRO A 58 14.28 -1.89 15.75
CA PRO A 58 15.12 -2.27 16.87
C PRO A 58 14.50 -3.38 17.73
N ASP A 59 15.31 -4.27 18.28
CA ASP A 59 14.84 -5.45 19.03
C ASP A 59 14.16 -5.08 20.36
N ASP A 60 14.47 -3.91 20.90
CA ASP A 60 13.91 -3.37 22.15
C ASP A 60 12.49 -2.80 21.98
N ILE A 61 12.00 -2.67 20.74
CA ILE A 61 10.62 -2.25 20.48
C ILE A 61 9.69 -3.45 20.55
N SER A 62 8.73 -3.41 21.47
CA SER A 62 7.64 -4.39 21.52
C SER A 62 6.55 -4.03 20.50
N ILE A 63 5.94 -5.07 19.94
CA ILE A 63 4.79 -4.93 19.03
C ILE A 63 3.58 -5.52 19.75
N ASP A 64 2.58 -4.68 20.03
CA ASP A 64 1.37 -5.11 20.72
C ASP A 64 0.31 -5.64 19.74
N ALA A 65 0.27 -5.09 18.53
CA ALA A 65 -0.66 -5.50 17.47
C ALA A 65 -0.15 -5.06 16.10
N ILE A 66 -0.72 -5.65 15.07
CA ILE A 66 -0.51 -5.24 13.68
C ILE A 66 -1.83 -4.77 13.07
N THR A 67 -1.72 -3.96 12.05
CA THR A 67 -2.84 -3.56 11.20
C THR A 67 -2.45 -3.59 9.75
N PHE A 68 -3.44 -3.78 8.88
CA PHE A 68 -3.25 -3.70 7.43
C PHE A 68 -3.90 -2.44 6.89
N SER A 69 -3.25 -1.83 5.90
CA SER A 69 -3.75 -0.65 5.19
C SER A 69 -3.59 -0.81 3.68
N GLY A 70 -4.23 0.08 2.91
CA GLY A 70 -4.26 0.01 1.45
C GLY A 70 -5.33 -0.93 0.91
N GLY A 71 -5.33 -1.17 -0.41
CA GLY A 71 -6.39 -1.94 -1.08
C GLY A 71 -6.54 -3.36 -0.58
N VAL A 72 -5.43 -4.06 -0.30
CA VAL A 72 -5.46 -5.45 0.21
C VAL A 72 -6.16 -5.55 1.57
N SER A 73 -6.07 -4.51 2.41
CA SER A 73 -6.75 -4.51 3.71
C SER A 73 -8.27 -4.56 3.59
N GLU A 74 -8.84 -4.05 2.52
CA GLU A 74 -10.28 -4.09 2.30
C GLU A 74 -10.78 -5.53 2.11
N PHE A 75 -9.99 -6.38 1.46
CA PHE A 75 -10.27 -7.82 1.36
C PHE A 75 -10.05 -8.54 2.70
N ILE A 76 -8.95 -8.25 3.41
CA ILE A 76 -8.65 -8.85 4.74
C ILE A 76 -9.79 -8.58 5.71
N PHE A 77 -10.30 -7.35 5.76
CA PHE A 77 -11.39 -6.95 6.65
C PHE A 77 -12.79 -7.11 6.04
N ARG A 78 -12.91 -7.89 4.92
CA ARG A 78 -14.18 -8.25 4.27
C ARG A 78 -15.05 -7.06 3.85
N ARG A 79 -14.43 -5.93 3.50
CA ARG A 79 -15.10 -4.73 2.96
C ARG A 79 -15.13 -4.71 1.44
N GLU A 80 -14.27 -5.51 0.79
CA GLU A 80 -14.21 -5.69 -0.65
C GLU A 80 -14.26 -7.18 -1.00
N SER A 81 -14.95 -7.51 -2.10
CA SER A 81 -15.05 -8.88 -2.60
C SER A 81 -14.95 -8.98 -4.13
N ALA A 82 -14.91 -7.83 -4.83
CA ALA A 82 -14.82 -7.81 -6.28
C ALA A 82 -13.42 -8.25 -6.76
N ASP A 83 -13.36 -9.06 -7.81
CA ASP A 83 -12.09 -9.37 -8.47
C ASP A 83 -11.69 -8.21 -9.38
N HIS A 84 -10.61 -7.55 -9.05
CA HIS A 84 -10.04 -6.44 -9.83
C HIS A 84 -9.01 -6.91 -10.86
N GLY A 85 -8.82 -8.21 -11.03
CA GLY A 85 -7.86 -8.80 -11.97
C GLY A 85 -6.39 -8.62 -11.54
N ASP A 86 -6.16 -8.24 -10.28
CA ASP A 86 -4.84 -8.08 -9.66
C ASP A 86 -4.53 -9.20 -8.65
N LEU A 87 -3.49 -9.03 -7.84
CA LEU A 87 -3.11 -9.98 -6.79
C LEU A 87 -3.77 -9.71 -5.43
N GLY A 88 -4.56 -8.64 -5.30
CA GLY A 88 -5.06 -8.16 -4.02
C GLY A 88 -5.90 -9.18 -3.27
N GLY A 89 -6.93 -9.73 -3.92
CA GLY A 89 -7.81 -10.75 -3.33
C GLY A 89 -7.05 -12.02 -2.94
N ALA A 90 -6.23 -12.55 -3.85
CA ALA A 90 -5.44 -13.77 -3.58
C ALA A 90 -4.41 -13.56 -2.45
N MET A 91 -3.82 -12.36 -2.38
CA MET A 91 -2.90 -11.99 -1.29
C MET A 91 -3.62 -11.92 0.05
N ALA A 92 -4.83 -11.35 0.08
CA ALA A 92 -5.64 -11.26 1.28
C ALA A 92 -6.05 -12.64 1.80
N GLU A 93 -6.48 -13.55 0.91
CA GLU A 93 -6.83 -14.93 1.28
C GLU A 93 -5.65 -15.67 1.88
N ALA A 94 -4.47 -15.60 1.25
CA ALA A 94 -3.28 -16.25 1.76
C ALA A 94 -2.78 -15.65 3.09
N LEU A 95 -2.95 -14.32 3.30
CA LEU A 95 -2.66 -13.68 4.57
C LEU A 95 -3.64 -14.08 5.67
N LEU A 96 -4.94 -14.21 5.35
CA LEU A 96 -5.94 -14.71 6.31
C LEU A 96 -5.64 -16.14 6.74
N GLU A 97 -5.25 -17.00 5.81
CA GLU A 97 -4.81 -18.37 6.12
C GLU A 97 -3.59 -18.37 7.05
N ALA A 98 -2.57 -17.53 6.78
CA ALA A 98 -1.41 -17.38 7.64
C ALA A 98 -1.77 -16.87 9.05
N LEU A 99 -2.76 -15.97 9.15
CA LEU A 99 -3.28 -15.50 10.44
C LEU A 99 -4.01 -16.61 11.20
N GLU A 100 -4.86 -17.38 10.54
CA GLU A 100 -5.58 -18.52 11.12
C GLU A 100 -4.61 -19.61 11.63
N ASN A 101 -3.52 -19.82 10.90
CA ASN A 101 -2.44 -20.75 11.28
C ASN A 101 -1.49 -20.17 12.34
N ASN A 102 -1.73 -18.95 12.82
CA ASN A 102 -0.89 -18.24 13.79
C ASN A 102 0.58 -18.05 13.34
N GLU A 103 0.82 -17.93 12.04
CA GLU A 103 2.17 -17.73 11.49
C GLU A 103 2.70 -16.31 11.76
N ILE A 104 1.82 -15.36 12.04
CA ILE A 104 2.17 -13.95 12.28
C ILE A 104 2.45 -13.67 13.76
N GLY A 105 1.79 -14.36 14.68
CA GLY A 105 2.07 -14.29 16.12
C GLY A 105 1.63 -13.01 16.84
N TYR A 106 0.93 -12.09 16.16
CA TYR A 106 0.43 -10.84 16.73
C TYR A 106 -1.07 -10.69 16.49
N PRO A 107 -1.80 -10.07 17.43
CA PRO A 107 -3.21 -9.73 17.20
C PRO A 107 -3.35 -8.72 16.07
N VAL A 108 -4.36 -8.90 15.23
CA VAL A 108 -4.68 -7.98 14.14
C VAL A 108 -5.77 -7.01 14.59
N TYR A 109 -5.52 -5.73 14.38
CA TYR A 109 -6.48 -4.67 14.65
C TYR A 109 -6.99 -4.05 13.36
N ASP A 110 -8.32 -3.90 13.24
CA ASP A 110 -8.92 -3.19 12.10
C ASP A 110 -9.01 -1.69 12.40
N PRO A 111 -8.27 -0.83 11.67
CA PRO A 111 -8.31 0.61 11.87
C PRO A 111 -9.57 1.27 11.28
N GLY A 112 -10.41 0.52 10.56
CA GLY A 112 -11.63 1.01 9.91
C GLY A 112 -11.42 1.91 8.69
N GLN A 113 -10.19 2.30 8.39
CA GLN A 113 -9.86 3.30 7.34
C GLN A 113 -8.76 2.80 6.37
N GLY A 114 -8.70 1.48 6.11
CA GLY A 114 -7.61 0.84 5.39
C GLY A 114 -7.23 1.51 4.08
N ILE A 115 -8.13 1.57 3.11
CA ILE A 115 -7.86 2.16 1.78
C ILE A 115 -7.58 3.67 1.84
N ARG A 116 -8.13 4.37 2.83
CA ARG A 116 -7.97 5.82 2.99
C ARG A 116 -6.72 6.22 3.77
N ALA A 117 -5.93 5.27 4.29
CA ALA A 117 -4.78 5.56 5.14
C ALA A 117 -3.81 6.56 4.50
N THR A 118 -3.50 6.41 3.21
CA THR A 118 -2.62 7.34 2.47
C THR A 118 -3.20 8.75 2.40
N VAL A 119 -4.50 8.88 2.10
CA VAL A 119 -5.16 10.18 2.00
C VAL A 119 -5.27 10.84 3.37
N VAL A 120 -5.62 10.07 4.40
CA VAL A 120 -5.66 10.54 5.78
C VAL A 120 -4.26 10.99 6.23
N GLY A 121 -3.24 10.19 5.97
CA GLY A 121 -1.86 10.54 6.27
C GLY A 121 -1.42 11.81 5.55
N ALA A 122 -1.67 11.92 4.26
CA ALA A 122 -1.32 13.10 3.47
C ALA A 122 -2.04 14.37 3.99
N SER A 123 -3.29 14.25 4.43
CA SER A 123 -4.06 15.38 4.99
C SER A 123 -3.56 15.82 6.37
N GLN A 124 -2.90 14.94 7.12
CA GLN A 124 -2.34 15.23 8.44
C GLN A 124 -0.89 15.73 8.38
N PHE A 125 -0.21 15.53 7.25
CA PHE A 125 1.13 16.05 7.07
C PHE A 125 1.08 17.57 6.96
N THR A 126 1.75 18.25 7.87
CA THR A 126 2.05 19.67 7.73
C THR A 126 3.09 19.80 6.63
N VAL A 127 2.72 20.40 5.50
CA VAL A 127 3.68 20.71 4.45
C VAL A 127 4.65 21.74 4.99
N GLN A 128 5.89 21.33 5.29
CA GLN A 128 6.97 22.27 5.53
C GLN A 128 7.39 22.84 4.18
N VAL A 129 6.94 24.04 3.88
CA VAL A 129 7.43 24.78 2.72
C VAL A 129 8.74 25.42 3.10
N SER A 130 9.85 24.90 2.59
CA SER A 130 11.16 25.50 2.74
C SER A 130 11.45 26.41 1.54
N GLY A 131 11.55 27.70 1.76
CA GLY A 131 11.92 28.70 0.75
C GLY A 131 12.08 30.07 1.38
N ASN A 132 12.92 30.93 0.78
CA ASN A 132 13.23 32.24 1.31
C ASN A 132 12.09 33.28 1.15
N THR A 133 11.01 32.95 0.44
CA THR A 133 9.91 33.87 0.19
C THR A 133 8.61 33.11 0.12
N ILE A 134 7.86 33.10 1.23
CA ILE A 134 6.49 32.59 1.29
C ILE A 134 5.60 33.77 1.64
N HIS A 135 4.63 34.06 0.79
CA HIS A 135 3.57 35.01 1.08
C HIS A 135 2.26 34.27 1.32
N ILE A 136 1.75 34.36 2.53
CA ILE A 136 0.43 33.81 2.88
C ILE A 136 -0.46 35.02 3.16
N THR A 137 -1.45 35.21 2.31
CA THR A 137 -2.36 36.35 2.37
C THR A 137 -3.21 36.34 3.65
N GLU A 138 -3.55 35.16 4.13
CA GLU A 138 -4.41 34.96 5.28
C GLU A 138 -3.94 33.80 6.15
N PRO A 139 -2.90 34.01 7.00
CA PRO A 139 -2.34 32.95 7.85
C PRO A 139 -3.35 32.32 8.81
N ALA A 140 -4.38 33.06 9.19
CA ALA A 140 -5.43 32.57 10.08
C ALA A 140 -6.33 31.51 9.46
N SER A 141 -6.33 31.35 8.13
CA SER A 141 -7.08 30.29 7.43
C SER A 141 -6.36 28.93 7.41
N LEU A 142 -5.14 28.84 7.90
CA LEU A 142 -4.37 27.61 7.97
C LEU A 142 -4.45 26.95 9.37
N PRO A 143 -4.51 25.62 9.44
CA PRO A 143 -4.59 24.66 8.33
C PRO A 143 -6.01 24.58 7.73
N ILE A 144 -6.11 24.54 6.41
CA ILE A 144 -7.39 24.33 5.73
C ILE A 144 -7.79 22.86 5.92
N ARG A 145 -8.95 22.63 6.53
CA ARG A 145 -9.48 21.28 6.80
C ARG A 145 -10.81 21.08 6.10
N ASN A 146 -11.09 19.83 5.73
CA ASN A 146 -12.38 19.43 5.14
C ASN A 146 -12.78 20.26 3.91
N THR A 147 -11.81 20.59 3.07
CA THR A 147 -12.08 21.32 1.82
C THR A 147 -12.92 20.47 0.89
N PRO A 148 -14.05 20.97 0.38
CA PRO A 148 -14.84 20.24 -0.61
C PRO A 148 -13.99 19.95 -1.84
N VAL A 149 -14.04 18.71 -2.33
CA VAL A 149 -13.38 18.31 -3.57
C VAL A 149 -14.40 18.39 -4.70
N ALA A 150 -14.13 19.19 -5.72
CA ALA A 150 -14.90 19.19 -6.95
C ALA A 150 -14.30 18.17 -7.92
N LEU A 151 -15.14 17.30 -8.47
CA LEU A 151 -14.77 16.44 -9.58
C LEU A 151 -14.97 17.24 -10.86
N LEU A 152 -13.87 17.50 -11.56
CA LEU A 152 -13.91 18.13 -12.87
C LEU A 152 -14.24 17.08 -13.92
N ASN A 153 -15.23 17.34 -14.76
CA ASN A 153 -15.56 16.48 -15.91
C ASN A 153 -14.67 16.85 -17.11
N VAL A 154 -13.38 16.56 -16.97
CA VAL A 154 -12.34 16.87 -17.99
C VAL A 154 -11.77 15.57 -18.53
N ASP A 155 -11.62 15.50 -19.85
CA ASP A 155 -10.88 14.40 -20.47
C ASP A 155 -9.39 14.53 -20.12
N LEU A 156 -8.89 13.61 -19.29
CA LEU A 156 -7.50 13.57 -18.81
C LEU A 156 -6.53 12.92 -19.80
N SER A 157 -6.93 12.59 -21.02
CA SER A 157 -6.10 11.90 -22.02
C SER A 157 -5.11 12.81 -22.77
N GLY A 158 -5.08 14.12 -22.50
CA GLY A 158 -4.29 15.09 -23.23
C GLY A 158 -3.71 16.23 -22.39
N TYR A 159 -3.15 17.23 -23.08
CA TYR A 159 -2.71 18.48 -22.45
C TYR A 159 -3.90 19.39 -22.15
N PHE A 160 -3.95 20.00 -20.98
CA PHE A 160 -4.99 20.92 -20.58
C PHE A 160 -4.49 22.36 -20.63
N THR A 161 -5.39 23.25 -20.97
CA THR A 161 -5.19 24.68 -20.80
C THR A 161 -5.88 25.16 -19.52
N ALA A 162 -5.39 26.23 -18.92
CA ALA A 162 -6.03 26.85 -17.75
C ALA A 162 -7.50 27.21 -18.02
N HIS A 163 -7.85 27.57 -19.27
CA HIS A 163 -9.20 27.90 -19.69
C HIS A 163 -10.14 26.67 -19.64
N GLN A 164 -9.66 25.48 -20.06
CA GLN A 164 -10.46 24.26 -19.99
C GLN A 164 -10.76 23.83 -18.57
N ILE A 165 -9.83 24.05 -17.63
CA ILE A 165 -10.02 23.73 -16.22
C ILE A 165 -10.98 24.71 -15.55
N SER A 166 -10.94 26.00 -15.92
CA SER A 166 -11.79 27.02 -15.29
C SER A 166 -13.26 26.98 -15.71
N HIS A 167 -13.60 26.22 -16.75
CA HIS A 167 -14.95 26.07 -17.28
C HIS A 167 -15.51 24.65 -17.16
N ALA A 168 -14.80 23.72 -16.48
CA ALA A 168 -15.24 22.36 -16.18
C ALA A 168 -15.88 22.27 -14.80
#